data_8aee0638be5cbcb6dde79eebd9f3468d
#
_entry.id   8aee0638be5cbcb6dde79eebd9f3468d
#
_cell.length_a   1.000
_cell.length_b   1.000
_cell.length_c   1.000
_cell.angle_alpha   90.00
_cell.angle_beta   90.00
_cell.angle_gamma   90.00
#
_symmetry.space_group_name_H-M   'P 1'
#
loop_
_entity.id
_entity.type
_entity.pdbx_description
1 polymer ?
#
loop_
_entity_poly.entity_id
_entity_poly.type
_entity_poly.pdbx_seq_one_letter_code
_entity_poly.pdbx_strand_id
1 'polypeptide(L)'
;MLFSKKRSTMKGTLSKNRQKGGSTLDRNSPIVVFDSGVGGVSVLRSLVRELPCEQFVYFGDSANAPYGPRQTEEIRSLTLENLARLKAEWDFKAAVSACNTATSAAIGALRATYPDLPVLGIEPALKPAADRHPGGTVVVMATETTLREEKFATLTQQMERRCRVVSLPCPRLVEFIESGETDSSALEDYLREMLGPYLQGQAAAVVLGCTHFPFADRVLRRILDPATELLDGSEGTARNTRSQLAERSLLRESGEGGVQFLNSNPDPSLIERCRQLLQLEPLPNPIHSEQLKRRAVMDPRERFIAIFRQYIHRPGAEALLEFLTESDFFTAPASARYHSATAGGLCQHSLNVYDCLRAYLARPRVQQIYGLSGEDYGEESVAIVSLLHDLCKIGCYRPGFRNVKDERGVWQKVATYNFEDQLPFGHGEKSVWMVMKYMDLTDHEAFAIRYHMGFSGEEDARTVGQALAKFPLAFALNVADSEATYFLETTP
;
A
#
# COMPACT_ATOMS: atom_id res chain seq x y z
N MET A 1 16.75 16.63 45.37
CA MET A 1 16.22 17.99 45.39
C MET A 1 15.60 18.27 44.05
N LEU A 2 14.34 18.14 44.00
CA LEU A 2 13.26 19.02 43.59
C LEU A 2 13.44 19.72 42.23
N PHE A 3 12.79 19.22 41.18
CA PHE A 3 12.29 20.05 40.10
C PHE A 3 10.76 19.94 40.00
N SER A 4 10.16 21.08 40.32
CA SER A 4 8.73 21.35 40.41
C SER A 4 8.10 21.58 39.06
N LYS A 5 6.90 21.06 38.90
CA LYS A 5 5.91 21.23 37.84
C LYS A 5 5.62 22.70 37.52
N LYS A 6 5.52 23.07 36.23
CA LYS A 6 4.60 24.11 35.79
C LYS A 6 3.73 23.55 34.61
N ARG A 7 2.48 23.25 34.94
CA ARG A 7 1.39 23.12 33.97
C ARG A 7 0.97 24.53 33.57
N SER A 8 1.04 24.85 32.30
CA SER A 8 0.40 26.02 31.71
C SER A 8 -0.87 25.56 30.99
N THR A 9 -2.01 25.91 31.55
CA THR A 9 -3.35 25.78 30.99
C THR A 9 -3.57 26.90 29.97
N MET A 10 -3.58 26.59 28.68
CA MET A 10 -4.18 27.46 27.68
C MET A 10 -5.60 26.96 27.39
N LYS A 11 -6.59 27.66 27.95
CA LYS A 11 -7.98 27.62 27.51
C LYS A 11 -8.10 28.52 26.28
N GLY A 12 -8.11 27.90 25.09
CA GLY A 12 -8.49 28.54 23.83
C GLY A 12 -9.95 28.25 23.54
N THR A 13 -10.71 29.31 23.41
CA THR A 13 -12.15 29.38 23.10
C THR A 13 -12.43 28.74 21.75
N LEU A 14 -13.02 27.55 21.73
CA LEU A 14 -13.56 26.92 20.54
C LEU A 14 -14.90 27.59 20.19
N SER A 15 -14.94 28.36 19.12
CA SER A 15 -16.15 28.91 18.55
C SER A 15 -17.02 27.76 18.04
N LYS A 16 -18.24 27.68 18.59
CA LYS A 16 -19.32 26.81 18.12
C LYS A 16 -19.86 27.33 16.79
N ASN A 17 -19.40 26.75 15.67
CA ASN A 17 -20.15 26.77 14.42
C ASN A 17 -19.99 25.39 13.75
N ARG A 18 -20.67 24.37 14.29
CA ARG A 18 -21.03 23.16 13.56
C ARG A 18 -22.37 23.43 12.90
N GLN A 19 -22.35 23.86 11.64
CA GLN A 19 -23.51 23.72 10.77
C GLN A 19 -23.80 22.21 10.62
N LYS A 20 -25.07 21.84 10.89
CA LYS A 20 -25.62 20.52 10.57
C LYS A 20 -25.74 20.41 9.05
N GLY A 21 -24.68 19.93 8.40
CA GLY A 21 -24.69 19.41 7.06
C GLY A 21 -24.27 17.95 7.15
N GLY A 22 -25.15 17.00 6.80
CA GLY A 22 -24.80 15.60 6.69
C GLY A 22 -23.66 15.46 5.68
N SER A 23 -22.52 14.94 6.13
CA SER A 23 -21.38 14.60 5.27
C SER A 23 -21.86 13.50 4.33
N THR A 24 -22.11 13.84 3.07
CA THR A 24 -22.30 12.83 2.03
C THR A 24 -20.96 12.14 1.84
N LEU A 25 -20.92 10.80 2.03
CA LEU A 25 -19.72 10.00 1.80
C LEU A 25 -19.27 10.19 0.33
N ASP A 26 -17.97 10.45 0.12
CA ASP A 26 -17.41 10.65 -1.22
C ASP A 26 -16.98 9.30 -1.81
N ARG A 27 -17.39 9.02 -3.07
CA ARG A 27 -17.01 7.82 -3.81
C ARG A 27 -15.48 7.69 -4.01
N ASN A 28 -14.75 8.81 -4.00
CA ASN A 28 -13.30 8.84 -4.18
C ASN A 28 -12.54 8.61 -2.86
N SER A 29 -13.21 8.71 -1.72
CA SER A 29 -12.59 8.40 -0.43
C SER A 29 -12.19 6.92 -0.34
N PRO A 30 -11.09 6.58 0.36
CA PRO A 30 -10.61 5.21 0.47
C PRO A 30 -11.56 4.30 1.27
N ILE A 31 -11.32 3.00 1.15
CA ILE A 31 -11.89 1.97 2.02
C ILE A 31 -10.85 1.62 3.07
N VAL A 32 -11.18 1.74 4.35
CA VAL A 32 -10.34 1.27 5.44
C VAL A 32 -10.53 -0.22 5.65
N VAL A 33 -9.43 -0.97 5.69
CA VAL A 33 -9.40 -2.40 6.01
C VAL A 33 -8.56 -2.55 7.26
N PHE A 34 -9.11 -3.04 8.36
CA PHE A 34 -8.39 -3.18 9.61
C PHE A 34 -8.41 -4.61 10.16
N ASP A 35 -7.29 -4.99 10.77
CA ASP A 35 -7.03 -6.31 11.35
C ASP A 35 -6.21 -6.18 12.63
N SER A 36 -6.17 -7.23 13.44
CA SER A 36 -5.32 -7.31 14.64
C SER A 36 -3.82 -7.38 14.34
N GLY A 37 -3.43 -7.68 13.10
CA GLY A 37 -2.03 -7.85 12.73
C GLY A 37 -1.83 -7.80 11.21
N VAL A 38 -1.07 -8.75 10.66
CA VAL A 38 -0.80 -8.85 9.22
C VAL A 38 -1.78 -9.79 8.49
N GLY A 39 -2.56 -10.59 9.22
CA GLY A 39 -3.44 -11.62 8.66
C GLY A 39 -4.51 -11.08 7.73
N GLY A 40 -5.08 -9.92 8.03
CA GLY A 40 -6.13 -9.29 7.23
C GLY A 40 -5.72 -8.91 5.81
N VAL A 41 -4.43 -9.01 5.46
CA VAL A 41 -3.95 -8.88 4.08
C VAL A 41 -4.56 -9.94 3.17
N SER A 42 -4.96 -11.10 3.70
CA SER A 42 -5.71 -12.12 2.95
C SER A 42 -7.05 -11.58 2.42
N VAL A 43 -7.77 -10.83 3.26
CA VAL A 43 -9.02 -10.15 2.90
C VAL A 43 -8.76 -8.98 1.96
N LEU A 44 -7.75 -8.17 2.26
CA LEU A 44 -7.33 -7.05 1.41
C LEU A 44 -7.01 -7.52 0.00
N ARG A 45 -6.34 -8.65 -0.17
CA ARG A 45 -6.03 -9.24 -1.47
C ARG A 45 -7.28 -9.55 -2.29
N SER A 46 -8.31 -10.10 -1.65
CA SER A 46 -9.60 -10.35 -2.28
C SER A 46 -10.35 -9.06 -2.61
N LEU A 47 -10.27 -8.05 -1.73
CA LEU A 47 -10.86 -6.71 -1.97
C LEU A 47 -10.20 -6.01 -3.16
N VAL A 48 -8.87 -5.99 -3.23
CA VAL A 48 -8.13 -5.37 -4.36
C VAL A 48 -8.47 -6.05 -5.69
N ARG A 49 -8.66 -7.37 -5.68
CA ARG A 49 -9.06 -8.13 -6.88
C ARG A 49 -10.49 -7.82 -7.31
N GLU A 50 -11.43 -7.75 -6.36
CA GLU A 50 -12.85 -7.51 -6.62
C GLU A 50 -13.14 -6.04 -6.98
N LEU A 51 -12.32 -5.12 -6.44
CA LEU A 51 -12.49 -3.67 -6.49
C LEU A 51 -11.20 -2.99 -7.00
N PRO A 52 -10.75 -3.27 -8.22
CA PRO A 52 -9.42 -2.86 -8.70
C PRO A 52 -9.25 -1.34 -8.88
N CYS A 53 -10.34 -0.57 -8.92
CA CYS A 53 -10.30 0.89 -9.02
C CYS A 53 -10.29 1.59 -7.66
N GLU A 54 -10.49 0.86 -6.55
CA GLU A 54 -10.60 1.45 -5.22
C GLU A 54 -9.26 1.76 -4.57
N GLN A 55 -9.26 2.78 -3.72
CA GLN A 55 -8.14 3.08 -2.83
C GLN A 55 -8.38 2.41 -1.48
N PHE A 56 -7.37 1.75 -0.94
CA PHE A 56 -7.44 1.07 0.34
C PHE A 56 -6.44 1.64 1.32
N VAL A 57 -6.85 1.78 2.58
CA VAL A 57 -5.96 2.00 3.73
C VAL A 57 -6.03 0.76 4.60
N TYR A 58 -4.98 -0.04 4.60
CA TYR A 58 -4.86 -1.19 5.48
C TYR A 58 -4.23 -0.76 6.80
N PHE A 59 -4.85 -1.13 7.91
CA PHE A 59 -4.34 -0.91 9.26
C PHE A 59 -4.24 -2.23 10.02
N GLY A 60 -3.01 -2.60 10.42
CA GLY A 60 -2.73 -3.72 11.32
C GLY A 60 -2.46 -3.25 12.75
N ASP A 61 -3.19 -3.78 13.74
CA ASP A 61 -2.98 -3.46 15.16
C ASP A 61 -1.96 -4.39 15.82
N SER A 62 -0.77 -4.53 15.22
CA SER A 62 0.26 -5.46 15.66
C SER A 62 0.85 -5.14 17.04
N ALA A 63 0.73 -3.90 17.52
CA ALA A 63 1.14 -3.56 18.89
C ALA A 63 0.27 -4.24 19.96
N ASN A 64 -0.98 -4.57 19.62
CA ASN A 64 -1.95 -5.22 20.50
C ASN A 64 -2.24 -6.68 20.08
N ALA A 65 -1.57 -7.19 19.04
CA ALA A 65 -1.70 -8.57 18.61
C ALA A 65 -1.09 -9.54 19.66
N PRO A 66 -1.58 -10.79 19.75
CA PRO A 66 -2.77 -11.34 19.09
C PRO A 66 -4.08 -11.00 19.81
N TYR A 67 -5.18 -10.85 19.07
CA TYR A 67 -6.51 -10.65 19.66
C TYR A 67 -7.13 -11.97 20.19
N GLY A 68 -6.72 -13.11 19.65
CA GLY A 68 -7.29 -14.42 19.95
C GLY A 68 -7.36 -14.79 21.44
N PRO A 69 -6.38 -14.54 22.29
CA PRO A 69 -6.42 -14.86 23.72
C PRO A 69 -7.07 -13.78 24.61
N ARG A 70 -7.45 -12.60 24.04
CA ARG A 70 -8.00 -11.47 24.82
C ARG A 70 -9.48 -11.64 25.14
N GLN A 71 -9.95 -10.89 26.15
CA GLN A 71 -11.37 -10.84 26.50
C GLN A 71 -12.16 -10.04 25.44
N THR A 72 -13.41 -10.45 25.20
CA THR A 72 -14.29 -9.84 24.19
C THR A 72 -14.44 -8.32 24.37
N GLU A 73 -14.59 -7.83 25.60
CA GLU A 73 -14.72 -6.39 25.89
C GLU A 73 -13.43 -5.61 25.58
N GLU A 74 -12.27 -6.19 25.86
CA GLU A 74 -10.99 -5.58 25.50
C GLU A 74 -10.83 -5.45 23.98
N ILE A 75 -11.15 -6.52 23.23
CA ILE A 75 -11.12 -6.53 21.76
C ILE A 75 -12.08 -5.49 21.21
N ARG A 76 -13.29 -5.37 21.81
CA ARG A 76 -14.28 -4.38 21.41
C ARG A 76 -13.75 -2.96 21.60
N SER A 77 -13.16 -2.63 22.75
CA SER A 77 -12.59 -1.31 23.03
C SER A 77 -11.46 -0.98 22.06
N LEU A 78 -10.48 -1.86 21.88
CA LEU A 78 -9.37 -1.69 20.93
C LEU A 78 -9.88 -1.43 19.51
N THR A 79 -10.90 -2.19 19.08
CA THR A 79 -11.44 -2.08 17.73
C THR A 79 -12.16 -0.74 17.52
N LEU A 80 -12.95 -0.29 18.50
CA LEU A 80 -13.63 1.03 18.46
C LEU A 80 -12.65 2.19 18.50
N GLU A 81 -11.63 2.12 19.35
CA GLU A 81 -10.57 3.13 19.48
C GLU A 81 -9.76 3.26 18.19
N ASN A 82 -9.38 2.13 17.58
CA ASN A 82 -8.64 2.10 16.32
C ASN A 82 -9.45 2.72 15.18
N LEU A 83 -10.74 2.36 15.05
CA LEU A 83 -11.57 2.94 14.00
C LEU A 83 -11.83 4.44 14.24
N ALA A 84 -12.01 4.87 15.50
CA ALA A 84 -12.15 6.28 15.86
C ALA A 84 -10.90 7.09 15.51
N ARG A 85 -9.71 6.56 15.79
CA ARG A 85 -8.42 7.17 15.40
C ARG A 85 -8.29 7.28 13.89
N LEU A 86 -8.56 6.19 13.17
CA LEU A 86 -8.52 6.19 11.71
C LEU A 86 -9.53 7.20 11.12
N LYS A 87 -10.74 7.32 11.72
CA LYS A 87 -11.74 8.29 11.26
C LYS A 87 -11.35 9.76 11.53
N ALA A 88 -10.52 9.99 12.55
CA ALA A 88 -9.98 11.31 12.82
C ALA A 88 -8.85 11.72 11.85
N GLU A 89 -8.13 10.73 11.31
CA GLU A 89 -6.99 10.94 10.42
C GLU A 89 -7.35 10.83 8.92
N TRP A 90 -8.39 10.06 8.60
CA TRP A 90 -8.78 9.71 7.25
C TRP A 90 -10.26 9.95 7.00
N ASP A 91 -10.59 10.56 5.88
CA ASP A 91 -11.96 10.59 5.39
C ASP A 91 -12.18 9.37 4.49
N PHE A 92 -12.82 8.32 5.01
CA PHE A 92 -13.07 7.08 4.29
C PHE A 92 -14.56 6.79 4.14
N LYS A 93 -14.91 6.15 3.02
CA LYS A 93 -16.31 5.87 2.64
C LYS A 93 -16.86 4.55 3.15
N ALA A 94 -16.00 3.63 3.57
CA ALA A 94 -16.36 2.33 4.15
C ALA A 94 -15.26 1.80 5.03
N ALA A 95 -15.62 0.93 5.98
CA ALA A 95 -14.68 0.20 6.83
C ALA A 95 -14.94 -1.30 6.75
N VAL A 96 -13.87 -2.08 6.56
CA VAL A 96 -13.91 -3.55 6.54
C VAL A 96 -13.10 -4.08 7.72
N SER A 97 -13.78 -4.75 8.65
CA SER A 97 -13.13 -5.54 9.70
C SER A 97 -12.66 -6.86 9.10
N ALA A 98 -11.37 -6.96 8.82
CA ALA A 98 -10.76 -8.14 8.25
C ALA A 98 -10.44 -9.22 9.30
N CYS A 99 -10.42 -8.89 10.59
CA CYS A 99 -10.20 -9.83 11.69
C CYS A 99 -11.51 -10.53 12.10
N ASN A 100 -11.56 -11.87 12.05
CA ASN A 100 -12.73 -12.63 12.52
C ASN A 100 -13.01 -12.38 13.99
N THR A 101 -11.98 -12.35 14.83
CA THR A 101 -12.09 -12.09 16.26
C THR A 101 -12.63 -10.70 16.56
N ALA A 102 -12.10 -9.64 15.89
CA ALA A 102 -12.60 -8.28 16.02
C ALA A 102 -14.03 -8.15 15.49
N THR A 103 -14.34 -8.81 14.37
CA THR A 103 -15.70 -8.81 13.80
C THR A 103 -16.70 -9.41 14.78
N SER A 104 -16.41 -10.56 15.34
CA SER A 104 -17.30 -11.21 16.33
C SER A 104 -17.53 -10.32 17.54
N ALA A 105 -16.47 -9.71 18.09
CA ALA A 105 -16.54 -8.92 19.32
C ALA A 105 -17.16 -7.51 19.13
N ALA A 106 -16.95 -6.85 17.96
CA ALA A 106 -17.17 -5.42 17.84
C ALA A 106 -18.09 -4.96 16.70
N ILE A 107 -18.43 -5.80 15.71
CA ILE A 107 -19.13 -5.34 14.50
C ILE A 107 -20.47 -4.65 14.80
N GLY A 108 -21.22 -5.16 15.78
CA GLY A 108 -22.49 -4.55 16.21
C GLY A 108 -22.30 -3.16 16.80
N ALA A 109 -21.30 -3.00 17.67
CA ALA A 109 -20.98 -1.70 18.27
C ALA A 109 -20.46 -0.69 17.24
N LEU A 110 -19.62 -1.13 16.29
CA LEU A 110 -19.15 -0.29 15.19
C LEU A 110 -20.30 0.26 14.33
N ARG A 111 -21.24 -0.61 13.94
CA ARG A 111 -22.42 -0.21 13.17
C ARG A 111 -23.34 0.75 13.94
N ALA A 112 -23.48 0.54 15.25
CA ALA A 112 -24.23 1.46 16.11
C ALA A 112 -23.56 2.83 16.27
N THR A 113 -22.22 2.86 16.35
CA THR A 113 -21.43 4.08 16.48
C THR A 113 -21.38 4.89 15.17
N TYR A 114 -21.36 4.20 14.01
CA TYR A 114 -21.23 4.81 12.69
C TYR A 114 -22.38 4.38 11.75
N PRO A 115 -23.63 4.80 12.03
CA PRO A 115 -24.82 4.30 11.30
C PRO A 115 -24.83 4.64 9.81
N ASP A 116 -24.21 5.76 9.43
CA ASP A 116 -24.14 6.22 8.03
C ASP A 116 -22.98 5.61 7.26
N LEU A 117 -22.00 5.02 7.94
CA LEU A 117 -20.83 4.40 7.33
C LEU A 117 -21.09 2.91 7.04
N PRO A 118 -20.87 2.42 5.82
CA PRO A 118 -20.84 1.00 5.55
C PRO A 118 -19.72 0.31 6.36
N VAL A 119 -20.10 -0.46 7.38
CA VAL A 119 -19.17 -1.26 8.19
C VAL A 119 -19.41 -2.73 7.92
N LEU A 120 -18.44 -3.36 7.27
CA LEU A 120 -18.46 -4.76 6.87
C LEU A 120 -17.52 -5.57 7.77
N GLY A 121 -17.86 -6.81 8.01
CA GLY A 121 -17.02 -7.72 8.78
C GLY A 121 -16.86 -9.04 8.06
N ILE A 122 -15.68 -9.63 8.16
CA ILE A 122 -15.45 -10.99 7.69
C ILE A 122 -16.23 -11.97 8.55
N GLU A 123 -16.73 -13.02 7.94
CA GLU A 123 -17.32 -14.17 8.60
C GLU A 123 -16.71 -15.46 8.05
N PRO A 124 -16.53 -16.50 8.89
CA PRO A 124 -16.08 -17.80 8.41
C PRO A 124 -17.00 -18.35 7.31
N ALA A 125 -16.41 -18.96 6.29
CA ALA A 125 -17.15 -19.51 5.13
C ALA A 125 -17.92 -20.81 5.46
N LEU A 126 -18.47 -20.94 6.68
CA LEU A 126 -19.17 -22.14 7.13
C LEU A 126 -20.47 -22.36 6.37
N LYS A 127 -21.24 -21.30 6.11
CA LYS A 127 -22.49 -21.43 5.33
C LYS A 127 -22.26 -21.94 3.91
N PRO A 128 -21.37 -21.34 3.09
CA PRO A 128 -21.10 -21.90 1.76
C PRO A 128 -20.50 -23.31 1.81
N ALA A 129 -19.70 -23.66 2.82
CA ALA A 129 -19.19 -25.00 3.01
C ALA A 129 -20.34 -26.02 3.25
N ALA A 130 -21.25 -25.69 4.16
CA ALA A 130 -22.40 -26.56 4.47
C ALA A 130 -23.38 -26.70 3.27
N ASP A 131 -23.57 -25.64 2.48
CA ASP A 131 -24.44 -25.66 1.30
C ASP A 131 -23.86 -26.54 0.17
N ARG A 132 -22.52 -26.60 0.04
CA ARG A 132 -21.83 -27.41 -0.99
C ARG A 132 -21.60 -28.86 -0.59
N HIS A 133 -21.53 -29.14 0.71
CA HIS A 133 -21.23 -30.46 1.25
C HIS A 133 -22.31 -30.95 2.22
N PRO A 134 -23.57 -31.11 1.77
CA PRO A 134 -24.65 -31.60 2.61
C PRO A 134 -24.34 -33.02 3.12
N GLY A 135 -24.46 -33.25 4.42
CA GLY A 135 -24.14 -34.52 5.08
C GLY A 135 -22.63 -34.77 5.28
N GLY A 136 -21.75 -33.95 4.69
CA GLY A 136 -20.30 -34.09 4.83
C GLY A 136 -19.77 -33.54 6.16
N THR A 137 -18.50 -33.85 6.45
CA THR A 137 -17.79 -33.27 7.60
C THR A 137 -17.10 -31.97 7.16
N VAL A 138 -17.45 -30.86 7.82
CA VAL A 138 -16.85 -29.55 7.63
C VAL A 138 -16.01 -29.19 8.86
N VAL A 139 -14.71 -29.11 8.72
CA VAL A 139 -13.77 -28.73 9.79
C VAL A 139 -13.58 -27.21 9.75
N VAL A 140 -13.86 -26.52 10.83
CA VAL A 140 -13.64 -25.07 10.98
C VAL A 140 -12.42 -24.83 11.84
N MET A 141 -11.32 -24.45 11.22
CA MET A 141 -10.10 -24.01 11.89
C MET A 141 -10.27 -22.54 12.29
N ALA A 142 -10.13 -22.20 13.56
CA ALA A 142 -10.25 -20.81 14.03
C ALA A 142 -9.47 -20.58 15.33
N THR A 143 -9.44 -19.34 15.82
CA THR A 143 -8.94 -19.02 17.16
C THR A 143 -9.97 -19.45 18.22
N GLU A 144 -9.50 -19.72 19.44
CA GLU A 144 -10.39 -20.10 20.55
C GLU A 144 -11.49 -19.08 20.80
N THR A 145 -11.16 -17.77 20.76
CA THR A 145 -12.14 -16.70 20.96
C THR A 145 -13.21 -16.72 19.86
N THR A 146 -12.82 -16.86 18.59
CA THR A 146 -13.80 -16.97 17.50
C THR A 146 -14.76 -18.15 17.70
N LEU A 147 -14.26 -19.29 18.18
CA LEU A 147 -15.07 -20.48 18.41
C LEU A 147 -16.00 -20.37 19.63
N ARG A 148 -15.66 -19.54 20.62
CA ARG A 148 -16.47 -19.32 21.84
C ARG A 148 -17.54 -18.24 21.67
N GLU A 149 -17.46 -17.42 20.63
CA GLU A 149 -18.41 -16.32 20.41
C GLU A 149 -19.81 -16.84 20.08
N GLU A 150 -20.84 -16.24 20.71
CA GLU A 150 -22.26 -16.61 20.54
C GLU A 150 -22.71 -16.59 19.08
N LYS A 151 -22.21 -15.62 18.31
CA LYS A 151 -22.49 -15.50 16.87
C LYS A 151 -22.02 -16.72 16.09
N PHE A 152 -20.80 -17.21 16.37
CA PHE A 152 -20.26 -18.40 15.74
C PHE A 152 -21.01 -19.67 16.20
N ALA A 153 -21.33 -19.78 17.51
CA ALA A 153 -22.12 -20.89 18.03
C ALA A 153 -23.51 -20.97 17.37
N THR A 154 -24.18 -19.83 17.21
CA THR A 154 -25.48 -19.75 16.50
C THR A 154 -25.37 -20.20 15.05
N LEU A 155 -24.33 -19.76 14.33
CA LEU A 155 -24.09 -20.15 12.95
C LEU A 155 -23.82 -21.67 12.85
N THR A 156 -22.99 -22.21 13.73
CA THR A 156 -22.68 -23.64 13.82
C THR A 156 -23.95 -24.47 14.02
N GLN A 157 -24.78 -24.11 14.99
CA GLN A 157 -26.04 -24.79 15.28
C GLN A 157 -27.00 -24.80 14.08
N GLN A 158 -27.05 -23.71 13.32
CA GLN A 158 -27.85 -23.64 12.08
C GLN A 158 -27.31 -24.58 10.99
N MET A 159 -25.98 -24.72 10.88
CA MET A 159 -25.34 -25.54 9.84
C MET A 159 -25.28 -27.01 10.22
N GLU A 160 -25.31 -27.39 11.49
CA GLU A 160 -25.34 -28.80 11.96
C GLU A 160 -26.55 -29.61 11.44
N ARG A 161 -27.61 -28.92 11.03
CA ARG A 161 -28.74 -29.53 10.34
C ARG A 161 -28.42 -29.99 8.90
N ARG A 162 -27.34 -29.48 8.32
CA ARG A 162 -26.96 -29.70 6.92
C ARG A 162 -25.69 -30.53 6.78
N CYS A 163 -24.73 -30.38 7.68
CA CYS A 163 -23.45 -31.07 7.65
C CYS A 163 -22.94 -31.30 9.07
N ARG A 164 -21.97 -32.19 9.25
CA ARG A 164 -21.27 -32.34 10.52
C ARG A 164 -20.22 -31.25 10.67
N VAL A 165 -20.41 -30.32 11.60
CA VAL A 165 -19.44 -29.26 11.88
C VAL A 165 -18.47 -29.71 12.96
N VAL A 166 -17.17 -29.51 12.73
CA VAL A 166 -16.10 -29.76 13.69
C VAL A 166 -15.33 -28.46 13.92
N SER A 167 -15.39 -27.95 15.14
CA SER A 167 -14.62 -26.77 15.57
C SER A 167 -13.22 -27.19 15.97
N LEU A 168 -12.19 -26.67 15.30
CA LEU A 168 -10.79 -27.00 15.52
C LEU A 168 -9.99 -25.74 15.90
N PRO A 169 -9.67 -25.54 17.18
CA PRO A 169 -8.83 -24.41 17.60
C PRO A 169 -7.38 -24.60 17.16
N CYS A 170 -6.81 -23.59 16.49
CA CYS A 170 -5.44 -23.62 15.96
C CYS A 170 -4.63 -22.41 16.44
N PRO A 171 -4.31 -22.29 17.75
CA PRO A 171 -3.70 -21.08 18.30
C PRO A 171 -2.31 -20.79 17.73
N ARG A 172 -1.45 -21.79 17.53
CA ARG A 172 -0.07 -21.61 17.04
C ARG A 172 0.04 -21.24 15.56
N LEU A 173 -1.03 -21.47 14.77
CA LEU A 173 -1.01 -21.15 13.34
C LEU A 173 -0.84 -19.65 13.07
N VAL A 174 -1.39 -18.79 13.96
CA VAL A 174 -1.19 -17.34 13.90
C VAL A 174 0.30 -17.00 14.08
N GLU A 175 0.97 -17.64 15.04
CA GLU A 175 2.38 -17.40 15.36
C GLU A 175 3.30 -17.72 14.16
N PHE A 176 3.07 -18.86 13.49
CA PHE A 176 3.79 -19.24 12.27
C PHE A 176 3.66 -18.18 11.18
N ILE A 177 2.47 -17.67 10.94
CA ILE A 177 2.25 -16.66 9.89
C ILE A 177 2.85 -15.31 10.28
N GLU A 178 2.71 -14.88 11.53
CA GLU A 178 3.31 -13.62 12.03
C GLU A 178 4.83 -13.68 12.02
N SER A 179 5.46 -14.84 12.20
CA SER A 179 6.91 -15.03 12.06
C SER A 179 7.38 -15.14 10.59
N GLY A 180 6.44 -15.28 9.64
CA GLY A 180 6.74 -15.43 8.20
C GLY A 180 6.90 -16.89 7.75
N GLU A 181 6.63 -17.85 8.62
CA GLU A 181 6.70 -19.27 8.31
C GLU A 181 5.41 -19.74 7.64
N THR A 182 5.30 -19.54 6.33
CA THR A 182 4.12 -19.90 5.55
C THR A 182 4.24 -21.24 4.81
N ASP A 183 5.45 -21.83 4.74
CA ASP A 183 5.75 -23.09 4.02
C ASP A 183 6.91 -23.86 4.66
N SER A 184 7.01 -23.87 6.00
CA SER A 184 8.04 -24.61 6.73
C SER A 184 7.61 -26.05 7.07
N SER A 185 8.58 -26.96 7.29
CA SER A 185 8.28 -28.31 7.75
C SER A 185 7.66 -28.31 9.17
N ALA A 186 8.06 -27.37 10.01
CA ALA A 186 7.48 -27.23 11.34
C ALA A 186 5.99 -26.85 11.28
N LEU A 187 5.60 -26.00 10.33
CA LEU A 187 4.19 -25.68 10.05
C LEU A 187 3.45 -26.92 9.54
N GLU A 188 4.07 -27.72 8.65
CA GLU A 188 3.45 -28.92 8.11
C GLU A 188 3.23 -29.96 9.22
N ASP A 189 4.22 -30.21 10.08
CA ASP A 189 4.09 -31.14 11.21
C ASP A 189 2.99 -30.72 12.16
N TYR A 190 2.91 -29.43 12.51
CA TYR A 190 1.84 -28.88 13.33
C TYR A 190 0.45 -29.10 12.68
N LEU A 191 0.29 -28.81 11.40
CA LEU A 191 -0.98 -28.98 10.70
C LEU A 191 -1.38 -30.45 10.55
N ARG A 192 -0.41 -31.34 10.34
CA ARG A 192 -0.64 -32.80 10.33
C ARG A 192 -1.11 -33.33 11.70
N GLU A 193 -0.54 -32.81 12.78
CA GLU A 193 -0.99 -33.14 14.14
C GLU A 193 -2.44 -32.69 14.37
N MET A 194 -2.74 -31.42 14.05
CA MET A 194 -4.07 -30.83 14.29
C MET A 194 -5.15 -31.45 13.41
N LEU A 195 -4.88 -31.71 12.15
CA LEU A 195 -5.84 -32.22 11.18
C LEU A 195 -5.85 -33.76 11.05
N GLY A 196 -4.97 -34.46 11.75
CA GLY A 196 -4.79 -35.91 11.62
C GLY A 196 -6.07 -36.73 11.49
N PRO A 197 -7.07 -36.52 12.38
CA PRO A 197 -8.36 -37.25 12.29
C PRO A 197 -9.21 -36.92 11.04
N TYR A 198 -8.89 -35.86 10.33
CA TYR A 198 -9.67 -35.32 9.20
C TYR A 198 -8.94 -35.41 7.86
N LEU A 199 -7.74 -35.98 7.85
CA LEU A 199 -6.98 -36.27 6.62
C LEU A 199 -7.58 -37.47 5.87
N GLN A 200 -7.07 -37.79 4.69
CA GLN A 200 -7.45 -38.94 3.87
C GLN A 200 -8.96 -38.98 3.52
N GLY A 201 -9.53 -37.82 3.18
CA GLY A 201 -10.93 -37.71 2.73
C GLY A 201 -11.96 -37.74 3.86
N GLN A 202 -11.55 -37.69 5.13
CA GLN A 202 -12.48 -37.63 6.28
C GLN A 202 -13.16 -36.26 6.43
N ALA A 203 -12.58 -35.19 5.88
CA ALA A 203 -13.20 -33.88 5.77
C ALA A 203 -13.64 -33.61 4.32
N ALA A 204 -14.90 -33.24 4.11
CA ALA A 204 -15.39 -32.76 2.83
C ALA A 204 -14.94 -31.33 2.55
N ALA A 205 -14.83 -30.51 3.61
CA ALA A 205 -14.30 -29.16 3.52
C ALA A 205 -13.55 -28.77 4.80
N VAL A 206 -12.55 -27.89 4.63
CA VAL A 206 -11.85 -27.18 5.70
C VAL A 206 -12.10 -25.68 5.55
N VAL A 207 -12.70 -25.06 6.54
CA VAL A 207 -12.99 -23.63 6.61
C VAL A 207 -11.91 -22.92 7.41
N LEU A 208 -11.26 -21.92 6.81
CA LEU A 208 -10.25 -21.08 7.42
C LEU A 208 -10.92 -19.90 8.13
N GLY A 209 -11.23 -20.06 9.41
CA GLY A 209 -11.94 -19.09 10.24
C GLY A 209 -11.05 -18.02 10.88
N CYS A 210 -9.82 -17.85 10.42
CA CYS A 210 -8.90 -16.81 10.82
C CYS A 210 -8.19 -16.25 9.58
N THR A 211 -7.98 -14.94 9.55
CA THR A 211 -7.37 -14.22 8.42
C THR A 211 -5.92 -14.59 8.14
N HIS A 212 -5.21 -15.15 9.11
CA HIS A 212 -3.85 -15.66 8.95
C HIS A 212 -3.82 -17.00 8.20
N PHE A 213 -4.83 -17.83 8.36
CA PHE A 213 -4.80 -19.23 7.90
C PHE A 213 -4.74 -19.41 6.38
N PRO A 214 -5.29 -18.53 5.55
CA PRO A 214 -5.10 -18.60 4.10
C PRO A 214 -3.64 -18.55 3.62
N PHE A 215 -2.73 -18.03 4.43
CA PHE A 215 -1.30 -18.02 4.08
C PHE A 215 -0.63 -19.39 4.26
N ALA A 216 -1.27 -20.35 4.93
CA ALA A 216 -0.86 -21.75 4.99
C ALA A 216 -1.45 -22.62 3.85
N ASP A 217 -2.13 -22.03 2.87
CA ASP A 217 -2.84 -22.73 1.79
C ASP A 217 -1.98 -23.78 1.09
N ARG A 218 -0.70 -23.47 0.79
CA ARG A 218 0.23 -24.41 0.14
C ARG A 218 0.47 -25.67 0.98
N VAL A 219 0.67 -25.51 2.27
CA VAL A 219 0.90 -26.63 3.20
C VAL A 219 -0.40 -27.41 3.38
N LEU A 220 -1.53 -26.74 3.55
CA LEU A 220 -2.84 -27.37 3.69
C LEU A 220 -3.19 -28.21 2.47
N ARG A 221 -3.01 -27.69 1.25
CA ARG A 221 -3.25 -28.46 0.00
C ARG A 221 -2.31 -29.64 -0.18
N ARG A 222 -1.11 -29.59 0.40
CA ARG A 222 -0.14 -30.69 0.35
C ARG A 222 -0.50 -31.84 1.28
N ILE A 223 -1.19 -31.56 2.39
CA ILE A 223 -1.55 -32.57 3.42
C ILE A 223 -3.00 -33.05 3.35
N LEU A 224 -3.92 -32.20 2.84
CA LEU A 224 -5.32 -32.57 2.70
C LEU A 224 -5.53 -33.47 1.46
N ASP A 225 -6.61 -34.25 1.51
CA ASP A 225 -7.08 -34.97 0.33
C ASP A 225 -7.41 -33.97 -0.79
N PRO A 226 -7.05 -34.25 -2.05
CA PRO A 226 -7.39 -33.37 -3.19
C PRO A 226 -8.90 -33.08 -3.35
N ALA A 227 -9.76 -33.95 -2.85
CA ALA A 227 -11.23 -33.76 -2.85
C ALA A 227 -11.72 -32.88 -1.70
N THR A 228 -10.89 -32.59 -0.69
CA THR A 228 -11.25 -31.70 0.42
C THR A 228 -11.25 -30.25 -0.05
N GLU A 229 -12.39 -29.58 0.01
CA GLU A 229 -12.50 -28.17 -0.38
C GLU A 229 -11.93 -27.27 0.73
N LEU A 230 -11.09 -26.30 0.36
CA LEU A 230 -10.53 -25.30 1.26
C LEU A 230 -11.22 -23.97 1.02
N LEU A 231 -11.83 -23.41 2.07
CA LEU A 231 -12.68 -22.20 1.99
C LEU A 231 -12.29 -21.17 3.04
N ASP A 232 -12.34 -19.90 2.68
CA ASP A 232 -12.25 -18.78 3.61
C ASP A 232 -13.30 -17.70 3.33
N GLY A 233 -13.43 -16.73 4.23
CA GLY A 233 -14.43 -15.66 4.15
C GLY A 233 -14.04 -14.48 3.25
N SER A 234 -12.83 -14.43 2.72
CA SER A 234 -12.26 -13.23 2.08
C SER A 234 -13.01 -12.83 0.82
N GLU A 235 -13.27 -13.78 -0.08
CA GLU A 235 -13.99 -13.49 -1.32
C GLU A 235 -15.46 -13.09 -1.07
N GLY A 236 -16.12 -13.75 -0.11
CA GLY A 236 -17.48 -13.39 0.31
C GLY A 236 -17.54 -11.96 0.84
N THR A 237 -16.56 -11.58 1.66
CA THR A 237 -16.42 -10.22 2.20
C THR A 237 -16.18 -9.20 1.09
N ALA A 238 -15.32 -9.50 0.11
CA ALA A 238 -15.05 -8.62 -1.02
C ALA A 238 -16.29 -8.39 -1.88
N ARG A 239 -17.01 -9.44 -2.26
CA ARG A 239 -18.28 -9.34 -3.00
C ARG A 239 -19.36 -8.54 -2.24
N ASN A 240 -19.49 -8.78 -0.92
CA ASN A 240 -20.42 -8.02 -0.08
C ASN A 240 -20.02 -6.53 -0.01
N THR A 241 -18.73 -6.23 0.10
CA THR A 241 -18.22 -4.85 0.08
C THR A 241 -18.60 -4.16 -1.23
N ARG A 242 -18.40 -4.80 -2.37
CA ARG A 242 -18.81 -4.28 -3.68
C ARG A 242 -20.32 -4.01 -3.74
N SER A 243 -21.16 -4.95 -3.30
CA SER A 243 -22.60 -4.79 -3.28
C SER A 243 -23.05 -3.59 -2.45
N GLN A 244 -22.51 -3.49 -1.23
CA GLN A 244 -22.85 -2.40 -0.30
C GLN A 244 -22.42 -1.02 -0.81
N LEU A 245 -21.28 -0.93 -1.50
CA LEU A 245 -20.82 0.30 -2.14
C LEU A 245 -21.69 0.66 -3.36
N ALA A 246 -22.05 -0.32 -4.19
CA ALA A 246 -22.89 -0.14 -5.35
C ALA A 246 -24.30 0.36 -4.95
N GLU A 247 -24.93 -0.28 -3.96
CA GLU A 247 -26.25 0.10 -3.42
C GLU A 247 -26.30 1.54 -2.92
N ARG A 248 -25.15 2.07 -2.47
CA ARG A 248 -25.01 3.46 -1.96
C ARG A 248 -24.46 4.44 -2.97
N SER A 249 -24.22 4.01 -4.22
CA SER A 249 -23.55 4.82 -5.26
C SER A 249 -22.15 5.32 -4.84
N LEU A 250 -21.46 4.54 -3.99
CA LEU A 250 -20.10 4.82 -3.49
C LEU A 250 -19.02 4.04 -4.22
N LEU A 251 -19.38 3.17 -5.18
CA LEU A 251 -18.42 2.40 -5.97
C LEU A 251 -17.63 3.32 -6.89
N ARG A 252 -16.31 3.19 -6.87
CA ARG A 252 -15.41 3.86 -7.81
C ARG A 252 -15.26 3.00 -9.06
N GLU A 253 -15.79 3.48 -10.19
CA GLU A 253 -15.88 2.71 -11.43
C GLU A 253 -14.65 2.87 -12.33
N SER A 254 -13.83 3.90 -12.09
CA SER A 254 -12.65 4.22 -12.91
C SER A 254 -11.51 4.81 -12.06
N GLY A 255 -10.32 4.79 -12.60
CA GLY A 255 -9.09 5.25 -11.95
C GLY A 255 -8.23 4.10 -11.47
N GLU A 256 -7.01 4.41 -11.13
CA GLU A 256 -6.04 3.46 -10.59
C GLU A 256 -6.35 3.17 -9.10
N GLY A 257 -6.43 1.89 -8.74
CA GLY A 257 -6.54 1.47 -7.35
C GLY A 257 -5.19 1.49 -6.66
N GLY A 258 -5.20 1.53 -5.33
CA GLY A 258 -3.97 1.54 -4.55
C GLY A 258 -4.16 1.05 -3.13
N VAL A 259 -3.05 0.74 -2.44
CA VAL A 259 -3.06 0.30 -1.05
C VAL A 259 -2.02 1.10 -0.28
N GLN A 260 -2.47 1.74 0.80
CA GLN A 260 -1.59 2.31 1.82
C GLN A 260 -1.60 1.42 3.06
N PHE A 261 -0.41 1.04 3.55
CA PHE A 261 -0.26 0.24 4.74
C PHE A 261 0.07 1.11 5.96
N LEU A 262 -0.62 0.86 7.06
CA LEU A 262 -0.41 1.45 8.37
C LEU A 262 -0.31 0.32 9.42
N ASN A 263 0.47 0.52 10.46
CA ASN A 263 0.58 -0.41 11.57
C ASN A 263 0.67 0.35 12.90
N SER A 264 0.08 -0.20 13.97
CA SER A 264 0.20 0.38 15.30
C SER A 264 1.58 0.17 15.93
N ASN A 265 2.27 -0.90 15.53
CA ASN A 265 3.67 -1.15 15.90
C ASN A 265 4.59 -0.41 14.90
N PRO A 266 5.57 0.38 15.37
CA PRO A 266 6.45 1.17 14.50
C PRO A 266 7.49 0.35 13.71
N ASP A 267 7.57 -0.98 13.92
CA ASP A 267 8.53 -1.83 13.20
C ASP A 267 8.21 -1.84 11.69
N PRO A 268 9.12 -1.30 10.83
CA PRO A 268 8.89 -1.24 9.39
C PRO A 268 8.82 -2.62 8.72
N SER A 269 9.40 -3.67 9.34
CA SER A 269 9.35 -5.04 8.83
C SER A 269 7.91 -5.57 8.73
N LEU A 270 6.99 -5.10 9.56
CA LEU A 270 5.58 -5.49 9.52
C LEU A 270 4.86 -4.95 8.27
N ILE A 271 5.16 -3.71 7.87
CA ILE A 271 4.62 -3.14 6.63
C ILE A 271 5.18 -3.88 5.42
N GLU A 272 6.48 -4.18 5.44
CA GLU A 272 7.10 -4.95 4.36
C GLU A 272 6.51 -6.37 4.27
N ARG A 273 6.26 -7.00 5.40
CA ARG A 273 5.54 -8.27 5.44
C ARG A 273 4.13 -8.19 4.85
N CYS A 274 3.39 -7.14 5.17
CA CYS A 274 2.08 -6.92 4.55
C CYS A 274 2.18 -6.81 3.02
N ARG A 275 3.20 -6.11 2.50
CA ARG A 275 3.43 -6.01 1.05
C ARG A 275 3.76 -7.37 0.43
N GLN A 276 4.63 -8.15 1.06
CA GLN A 276 4.97 -9.50 0.62
C GLN A 276 3.75 -10.43 0.63
N LEU A 277 2.96 -10.40 1.70
CA LEU A 277 1.72 -11.18 1.80
C LEU A 277 0.67 -10.77 0.77
N LEU A 278 0.59 -9.49 0.40
CA LEU A 278 -0.31 -9.03 -0.66
C LEU A 278 0.10 -9.56 -2.04
N GLN A 279 1.40 -9.73 -2.29
CA GLN A 279 1.97 -10.21 -3.55
C GLN A 279 1.96 -11.74 -3.68
N LEU A 280 1.83 -12.48 -2.56
CA LEU A 280 1.71 -13.95 -2.62
C LEU A 280 0.46 -14.32 -3.40
N GLU A 281 0.66 -14.78 -4.65
CA GLU A 281 -0.45 -15.26 -5.47
C GLU A 281 -1.10 -16.50 -4.86
N PRO A 282 -2.43 -16.57 -4.78
CA PRO A 282 -3.12 -17.86 -4.67
C PRO A 282 -2.80 -18.66 -5.95
N LEU A 283 -2.57 -19.96 -5.81
CA LEU A 283 -2.37 -20.86 -6.95
C LEU A 283 -3.45 -20.59 -8.01
N PRO A 284 -3.11 -20.51 -9.30
CA PRO A 284 -3.93 -19.86 -10.31
C PRO A 284 -5.28 -20.55 -10.51
N ASN A 285 -6.33 -19.76 -10.43
CA ASN A 285 -7.56 -20.09 -11.16
C ASN A 285 -7.30 -19.66 -12.62
N PRO A 286 -7.34 -20.56 -13.61
CA PRO A 286 -6.77 -20.32 -14.94
C PRO A 286 -7.45 -19.22 -15.77
N ILE A 287 -8.53 -18.60 -15.30
CA ILE A 287 -9.35 -17.66 -16.08
C ILE A 287 -8.93 -16.20 -15.93
N HIS A 288 -8.10 -15.83 -14.93
CA HIS A 288 -7.70 -14.43 -14.70
C HIS A 288 -6.23 -14.08 -15.01
N SER A 289 -5.43 -15.05 -15.44
CA SER A 289 -4.01 -14.83 -15.74
C SER A 289 -3.75 -13.91 -16.95
N GLU A 290 -4.71 -13.79 -17.87
CA GLU A 290 -4.55 -12.93 -19.06
C GLU A 290 -4.84 -11.45 -18.80
N GLN A 291 -5.72 -11.13 -17.84
CA GLN A 291 -5.98 -9.71 -17.49
C GLN A 291 -4.91 -9.11 -16.60
N LEU A 292 -4.25 -9.92 -15.75
CA LEU A 292 -3.09 -9.49 -14.96
C LEU A 292 -1.81 -9.38 -15.80
N LYS A 293 -1.68 -10.22 -16.84
CA LYS A 293 -0.58 -10.11 -17.81
C LYS A 293 -0.69 -8.89 -18.73
N ARG A 294 -1.88 -8.31 -18.89
CA ARG A 294 -2.09 -7.04 -19.61
C ARG A 294 -1.81 -5.78 -18.74
N ARG A 295 -1.62 -5.93 -17.44
CA ARG A 295 -0.93 -4.97 -16.57
C ARG A 295 0.57 -5.27 -16.46
N ALA A 296 1.15 -5.91 -17.50
CA ALA A 296 2.58 -5.90 -17.71
C ALA A 296 3.06 -4.47 -17.58
N VAL A 297 4.00 -4.25 -16.69
CA VAL A 297 4.72 -3.01 -16.45
C VAL A 297 4.90 -2.33 -17.81
N MET A 298 4.17 -1.24 -18.03
CA MET A 298 4.34 -0.43 -19.22
C MET A 298 5.81 -0.06 -19.27
N ASP A 299 6.48 -0.29 -20.40
CA ASP A 299 7.88 0.06 -20.57
C ASP A 299 8.07 1.48 -20.03
N PRO A 300 9.08 1.74 -19.18
CA PRO A 300 9.29 3.08 -18.60
C PRO A 300 9.28 4.19 -19.66
N ARG A 301 9.84 3.94 -20.84
CA ARG A 301 9.81 4.87 -21.96
C ARG A 301 8.37 5.12 -22.44
N GLU A 302 7.58 4.09 -22.63
CA GLU A 302 6.18 4.22 -23.07
C GLU A 302 5.35 4.96 -22.01
N ARG A 303 5.57 4.66 -20.73
CA ARG A 303 4.90 5.33 -19.62
C ARG A 303 5.27 6.81 -19.54
N PHE A 304 6.55 7.15 -19.67
CA PHE A 304 7.03 8.53 -19.71
C PHE A 304 6.36 9.31 -20.84
N ILE A 305 6.38 8.78 -22.05
CA ILE A 305 5.78 9.40 -23.26
C ILE A 305 4.27 9.58 -23.07
N ALA A 306 3.59 8.59 -22.48
CA ALA A 306 2.15 8.67 -22.21
C ALA A 306 1.82 9.80 -21.21
N ILE A 307 2.55 9.90 -20.09
CA ILE A 307 2.36 10.96 -19.09
C ILE A 307 2.69 12.32 -19.71
N PHE A 308 3.81 12.42 -20.43
CA PHE A 308 4.23 13.65 -21.10
C PHE A 308 3.13 14.17 -22.03
N ARG A 309 2.63 13.36 -22.94
CA ARG A 309 1.57 13.73 -23.90
C ARG A 309 0.21 13.96 -23.25
N GLN A 310 -0.05 13.33 -22.13
CA GLN A 310 -1.31 13.49 -21.41
C GLN A 310 -1.41 14.85 -20.71
N TYR A 311 -0.29 15.38 -20.19
CA TYR A 311 -0.32 16.55 -19.32
C TYR A 311 0.42 17.77 -19.86
N ILE A 312 1.42 17.64 -20.71
CA ILE A 312 2.24 18.75 -21.19
C ILE A 312 1.80 19.16 -22.61
N HIS A 313 1.11 20.29 -22.70
CA HIS A 313 0.48 20.75 -23.96
C HIS A 313 0.95 22.11 -24.43
N ARG A 314 1.86 22.77 -23.72
CA ARG A 314 2.33 24.10 -24.08
C ARG A 314 3.17 24.10 -25.37
N PRO A 315 3.28 25.28 -26.07
CA PRO A 315 4.08 25.39 -27.29
C PRO A 315 5.51 24.88 -27.07
N GLY A 316 5.99 24.04 -27.99
CA GLY A 316 7.33 23.45 -27.96
C GLY A 316 7.45 22.11 -27.26
N ALA A 317 6.40 21.63 -26.60
CA ALA A 317 6.41 20.33 -25.85
C ALA A 317 6.76 19.14 -26.77
N GLU A 318 6.15 19.04 -27.96
CA GLU A 318 6.47 17.94 -28.90
C GLU A 318 7.91 18.01 -29.41
N ALA A 319 8.46 19.20 -29.65
CA ALA A 319 9.88 19.35 -30.04
C ALA A 319 10.84 18.93 -28.91
N LEU A 320 10.48 19.22 -27.66
CA LEU A 320 11.21 18.71 -26.50
C LEU A 320 11.13 17.18 -26.41
N LEU A 321 9.94 16.59 -26.58
CA LEU A 321 9.77 15.14 -26.56
C LEU A 321 10.56 14.46 -27.69
N GLU A 322 10.60 15.03 -28.89
CA GLU A 322 11.42 14.55 -29.99
C GLU A 322 12.92 14.58 -29.64
N PHE A 323 13.42 15.69 -29.09
CA PHE A 323 14.79 15.78 -28.57
C PHE A 323 15.08 14.69 -27.49
N LEU A 324 14.18 14.47 -26.53
CA LEU A 324 14.36 13.44 -25.53
C LEU A 324 14.44 12.04 -26.16
N THR A 325 13.64 11.81 -27.19
CA THR A 325 13.56 10.52 -27.90
C THR A 325 14.83 10.22 -28.71
N GLU A 326 15.46 11.25 -29.27
CA GLU A 326 16.68 11.16 -30.04
C GLU A 326 17.95 11.17 -29.17
N SER A 327 17.86 11.67 -27.94
CA SER A 327 18.96 11.69 -26.97
C SER A 327 19.13 10.35 -26.26
N ASP A 328 20.11 10.27 -25.35
CA ASP A 328 20.32 9.13 -24.46
C ASP A 328 19.41 9.14 -23.22
N PHE A 329 18.43 10.06 -23.10
CA PHE A 329 17.56 10.18 -21.93
C PHE A 329 16.92 8.86 -21.49
N PHE A 330 16.44 8.07 -22.44
CA PHE A 330 15.78 6.79 -22.16
C PHE A 330 16.76 5.62 -21.92
N THR A 331 18.05 5.82 -22.09
CA THR A 331 19.08 4.79 -21.93
C THR A 331 20.15 5.17 -20.91
N ALA A 332 20.25 6.46 -20.55
CA ALA A 332 21.21 6.95 -19.56
C ALA A 332 20.86 6.45 -18.14
N PRO A 333 21.87 6.25 -17.27
CA PRO A 333 21.67 6.02 -15.85
C PRO A 333 21.30 7.33 -15.13
N ALA A 334 20.61 7.25 -13.98
CA ALA A 334 20.35 8.41 -13.14
C ALA A 334 21.58 8.87 -12.35
N SER A 335 22.50 7.95 -12.06
CA SER A 335 23.78 8.23 -11.37
C SER A 335 24.90 7.31 -11.86
N ALA A 336 26.14 7.67 -11.55
CA ALA A 336 27.28 6.83 -11.89
C ALA A 336 27.40 5.59 -10.98
N ARG A 337 26.95 5.67 -9.71
CA ARG A 337 27.29 4.67 -8.67
C ARG A 337 26.23 4.46 -7.59
N TYR A 338 25.26 5.37 -7.48
CA TYR A 338 24.31 5.40 -6.37
C TYR A 338 22.94 4.86 -6.79
N HIS A 339 21.94 5.69 -6.83
CA HIS A 339 20.59 5.32 -7.23
C HIS A 339 20.47 5.13 -8.75
N SER A 340 19.68 4.17 -9.19
CA SER A 340 19.35 3.90 -10.60
C SER A 340 20.56 3.96 -11.56
N ALA A 341 21.72 3.41 -11.12
CA ALA A 341 22.99 3.37 -11.88
C ALA A 341 22.98 2.27 -12.96
N THR A 342 21.88 2.15 -13.70
CA THR A 342 21.64 1.14 -14.74
C THR A 342 21.12 1.81 -16.02
N ALA A 343 21.20 1.11 -17.14
CA ALA A 343 20.64 1.60 -18.40
C ALA A 343 19.13 1.89 -18.23
N GLY A 344 18.68 3.07 -18.69
CA GLY A 344 17.31 3.55 -18.52
C GLY A 344 16.99 4.11 -17.14
N GLY A 345 17.97 4.15 -16.23
CA GLY A 345 17.80 4.63 -14.86
C GLY A 345 17.30 6.07 -14.78
N LEU A 346 17.71 6.95 -15.69
CA LEU A 346 17.28 8.35 -15.70
C LEU A 346 15.77 8.49 -15.96
N CYS A 347 15.26 7.77 -16.95
CA CYS A 347 13.83 7.73 -17.23
C CYS A 347 13.03 7.15 -16.05
N GLN A 348 13.50 6.04 -15.49
CA GLN A 348 12.84 5.41 -14.32
C GLN A 348 12.84 6.34 -13.10
N HIS A 349 13.95 7.04 -12.83
CA HIS A 349 14.04 8.03 -11.77
C HIS A 349 13.01 9.16 -11.96
N SER A 350 12.95 9.76 -13.14
CA SER A 350 11.94 10.79 -13.45
C SER A 350 10.50 10.32 -13.18
N LEU A 351 10.18 9.07 -13.52
CA LEU A 351 8.88 8.46 -13.23
C LEU A 351 8.64 8.23 -11.74
N ASN A 352 9.65 7.80 -10.99
CA ASN A 352 9.56 7.63 -9.55
C ASN A 352 9.33 8.99 -8.85
N VAL A 353 10.05 10.03 -9.28
CA VAL A 353 9.86 11.40 -8.78
C VAL A 353 8.46 11.92 -9.10
N TYR A 354 7.94 11.64 -10.30
CA TYR A 354 6.55 11.98 -10.65
C TYR A 354 5.52 11.33 -9.72
N ASP A 355 5.67 10.05 -9.45
CA ASP A 355 4.77 9.32 -8.56
C ASP A 355 4.87 9.84 -7.11
N CYS A 356 6.09 10.07 -6.60
CA CYS A 356 6.32 10.63 -5.27
C CYS A 356 5.75 12.03 -5.14
N LEU A 357 5.96 12.92 -6.12
CA LEU A 357 5.47 14.29 -6.09
C LEU A 357 3.94 14.33 -6.09
N ARG A 358 3.28 13.56 -6.94
CA ARG A 358 1.82 13.44 -6.94
C ARG A 358 1.27 12.93 -5.60
N ALA A 359 1.90 11.90 -5.05
CA ALA A 359 1.52 11.36 -3.75
C ALA A 359 1.77 12.37 -2.61
N TYR A 360 2.83 13.17 -2.68
CA TYR A 360 3.14 14.21 -1.72
C TYR A 360 2.10 15.35 -1.76
N LEU A 361 1.80 15.87 -2.95
CA LEU A 361 0.85 16.97 -3.15
C LEU A 361 -0.60 16.57 -2.85
N ALA A 362 -0.96 15.30 -2.96
CA ALA A 362 -2.28 14.80 -2.59
C ALA A 362 -2.53 14.78 -1.06
N ARG A 363 -1.51 15.01 -0.22
CA ARG A 363 -1.65 14.99 1.24
C ARG A 363 -2.40 16.22 1.73
N PRO A 364 -3.52 16.09 2.47
CA PRO A 364 -4.30 17.25 2.96
C PRO A 364 -3.47 18.24 3.78
N ARG A 365 -2.50 17.74 4.55
CA ARG A 365 -1.58 18.59 5.33
C ARG A 365 -0.71 19.48 4.44
N VAL A 366 -0.24 18.96 3.31
CA VAL A 366 0.58 19.70 2.36
C VAL A 366 -0.23 20.84 1.74
N GLN A 367 -1.44 20.55 1.31
CA GLN A 367 -2.37 21.53 0.76
C GLN A 367 -2.73 22.64 1.76
N GLN A 368 -2.97 22.28 3.03
CA GLN A 368 -3.38 23.24 4.06
C GLN A 368 -2.22 24.10 4.59
N ILE A 369 -1.04 23.52 4.80
CA ILE A 369 0.09 24.20 5.46
C ILE A 369 0.95 24.97 4.47
N TYR A 370 1.14 24.43 3.25
CA TYR A 370 2.06 25.03 2.29
C TYR A 370 1.37 25.92 1.25
N GLY A 371 0.04 26.09 1.32
CA GLY A 371 -0.73 26.86 0.34
C GLY A 371 -0.66 26.26 -1.06
N LEU A 372 -0.29 24.99 -1.17
CA LEU A 372 -0.24 24.24 -2.43
C LEU A 372 -1.65 23.76 -2.76
N SER A 373 -2.50 24.65 -3.27
CA SER A 373 -3.80 24.26 -3.81
C SER A 373 -3.66 23.75 -5.24
N GLY A 374 -4.55 22.88 -5.68
CA GLY A 374 -4.59 22.41 -7.07
C GLY A 374 -4.86 23.53 -8.10
N GLU A 375 -5.17 24.77 -7.63
CA GLU A 375 -5.31 25.96 -8.46
C GLU A 375 -3.94 26.62 -8.74
N ASP A 376 -2.94 26.44 -7.86
CA ASP A 376 -1.60 27.04 -8.00
C ASP A 376 -0.64 26.19 -8.84
N TYR A 377 -0.86 24.86 -8.88
CA TYR A 377 -0.01 23.91 -9.62
C TYR A 377 -0.88 22.86 -10.32
N GLY A 378 -1.17 23.11 -11.58
CA GLY A 378 -1.87 22.16 -12.46
C GLY A 378 -1.06 20.86 -12.65
N GLU A 379 -1.74 19.80 -13.07
CA GLU A 379 -1.12 18.51 -13.42
C GLU A 379 0.02 18.69 -14.46
N GLU A 380 -0.07 19.70 -15.33
CA GLU A 380 0.97 20.04 -16.30
C GLU A 380 2.26 20.46 -15.60
N SER A 381 2.21 21.38 -14.62
CA SER A 381 3.39 21.81 -13.86
C SER A 381 4.01 20.66 -13.08
N VAL A 382 3.18 19.81 -12.46
CA VAL A 382 3.64 18.61 -11.76
C VAL A 382 4.38 17.67 -12.71
N ALA A 383 3.84 17.41 -13.90
CA ALA A 383 4.49 16.58 -14.91
C ALA A 383 5.81 17.21 -15.40
N ILE A 384 5.82 18.52 -15.69
CA ILE A 384 7.01 19.24 -16.13
C ILE A 384 8.14 19.12 -15.11
N VAL A 385 7.90 19.53 -13.85
CA VAL A 385 8.98 19.59 -12.87
C VAL A 385 9.51 18.23 -12.51
N SER A 386 8.66 17.20 -12.42
CA SER A 386 9.09 15.85 -12.05
C SER A 386 9.76 15.09 -13.20
N LEU A 387 9.22 15.18 -14.41
CA LEU A 387 9.76 14.43 -15.54
C LEU A 387 11.06 15.06 -16.10
N LEU A 388 11.26 16.39 -15.90
CA LEU A 388 12.30 17.15 -16.59
C LEU A 388 13.36 17.75 -15.63
N HIS A 389 13.30 17.52 -14.31
CA HIS A 389 14.23 18.12 -13.35
C HIS A 389 15.69 17.75 -13.60
N ASP A 390 15.94 16.57 -14.12
CA ASP A 390 17.26 15.96 -14.29
C ASP A 390 17.75 15.90 -15.74
N LEU A 391 17.23 16.71 -16.64
CA LEU A 391 17.67 16.74 -18.05
C LEU A 391 19.16 17.08 -18.20
N CYS A 392 19.76 17.73 -17.21
CA CYS A 392 21.19 18.02 -17.16
C CYS A 392 22.07 16.77 -17.30
N LYS A 393 21.55 15.60 -17.01
CA LYS A 393 22.26 14.31 -17.07
C LYS A 393 22.36 13.71 -18.49
N ILE A 394 21.60 14.25 -19.46
CA ILE A 394 21.67 13.82 -20.86
C ILE A 394 23.09 14.05 -21.41
N GLY A 395 23.66 13.01 -22.02
CA GLY A 395 24.97 13.03 -22.63
C GLY A 395 26.17 13.02 -21.67
N CYS A 396 25.89 12.90 -20.34
CA CYS A 396 26.93 13.01 -19.31
C CYS A 396 27.54 11.67 -18.88
N TYR A 397 27.03 10.54 -19.33
CA TYR A 397 27.49 9.23 -18.85
C TYR A 397 28.18 8.42 -19.95
N ARG A 398 29.35 7.86 -19.64
CA ARG A 398 30.09 6.92 -20.51
C ARG A 398 30.28 5.59 -19.79
N PRO A 399 30.03 4.44 -20.45
CA PRO A 399 30.32 3.13 -19.87
C PRO A 399 31.77 3.01 -19.45
N GLY A 400 32.01 2.48 -18.26
CA GLY A 400 33.35 2.31 -17.69
C GLY A 400 33.40 1.12 -16.74
N PHE A 401 34.55 0.98 -16.05
CA PHE A 401 34.76 -0.07 -15.07
C PHE A 401 35.42 0.51 -13.83
N ARG A 402 35.10 -0.07 -12.67
CA ARG A 402 35.80 0.22 -11.42
C ARG A 402 36.28 -1.08 -10.75
N ASN A 403 37.34 -0.98 -9.96
CA ASN A 403 37.81 -2.09 -9.14
C ASN A 403 37.11 -2.01 -7.77
N VAL A 404 36.51 -3.12 -7.35
CA VAL A 404 35.80 -3.26 -6.04
C VAL A 404 36.38 -4.53 -5.37
N LYS A 405 36.61 -4.50 -4.07
CA LYS A 405 36.93 -5.71 -3.31
C LYS A 405 35.63 -6.47 -3.02
N ASP A 406 35.64 -7.78 -3.32
CA ASP A 406 34.58 -8.69 -2.90
C ASP A 406 34.68 -9.00 -1.39
N GLU A 407 33.72 -9.75 -0.86
CA GLU A 407 33.67 -10.18 0.55
C GLU A 407 34.90 -10.95 1.00
N ARG A 408 35.67 -11.51 0.05
CA ARG A 408 36.94 -12.25 0.29
C ARG A 408 38.17 -11.36 0.17
N GLY A 409 37.97 -10.04 -0.06
CA GLY A 409 39.07 -9.08 -0.23
C GLY A 409 39.78 -9.14 -1.59
N VAL A 410 39.23 -9.88 -2.57
CA VAL A 410 39.76 -9.98 -3.93
C VAL A 410 39.22 -8.85 -4.79
N TRP A 411 40.10 -8.21 -5.57
CA TRP A 411 39.73 -7.16 -6.49
C TRP A 411 38.92 -7.69 -7.68
N GLN A 412 37.71 -7.17 -7.86
CA GLN A 412 36.82 -7.47 -8.98
C GLN A 412 36.62 -6.22 -9.84
N LYS A 413 36.59 -6.41 -11.16
CA LYS A 413 36.31 -5.34 -12.12
C LYS A 413 34.80 -5.29 -12.36
N VAL A 414 34.13 -4.26 -11.84
CA VAL A 414 32.67 -4.09 -11.95
C VAL A 414 32.37 -3.00 -12.96
N ALA A 415 31.37 -3.24 -13.82
CA ALA A 415 30.86 -2.24 -14.76
C ALA A 415 30.29 -1.02 -13.98
N THR A 416 30.53 0.15 -14.48
CA THR A 416 30.06 1.42 -13.92
C THR A 416 29.91 2.47 -15.03
N TYR A 417 29.49 3.67 -14.68
CA TYR A 417 29.51 4.80 -15.59
C TYR A 417 30.50 5.86 -15.10
N ASN A 418 31.20 6.47 -16.04
CA ASN A 418 32.01 7.67 -15.81
C ASN A 418 31.16 8.89 -16.14
N PHE A 419 31.17 9.89 -15.26
CA PHE A 419 30.46 11.15 -15.46
C PHE A 419 31.40 12.15 -16.15
N GLU A 420 30.98 12.71 -17.29
CA GLU A 420 31.72 13.67 -18.10
C GLU A 420 30.76 14.78 -18.52
N ASP A 421 30.70 15.88 -17.77
CA ASP A 421 29.85 17.01 -18.13
C ASP A 421 30.52 17.86 -19.22
N GLN A 422 29.89 17.91 -20.38
CA GLN A 422 30.35 18.71 -21.53
C GLN A 422 29.94 20.19 -21.41
N LEU A 423 29.00 20.53 -20.55
CA LEU A 423 28.46 21.87 -20.37
C LEU A 423 28.44 22.21 -18.87
N PRO A 424 29.46 22.90 -18.34
CA PRO A 424 29.61 23.13 -16.90
C PRO A 424 28.64 24.21 -16.39
N PHE A 425 27.37 23.93 -16.40
CA PHE A 425 26.34 24.67 -15.69
C PHE A 425 26.17 24.07 -14.28
N GLY A 426 25.52 24.80 -13.38
CA GLY A 426 24.97 24.17 -12.17
C GLY A 426 23.94 23.12 -12.50
N HIS A 427 23.74 22.12 -11.62
CA HIS A 427 22.92 20.94 -11.89
C HIS A 427 21.47 21.32 -12.31
N GLY A 428 20.76 22.06 -11.47
CA GLY A 428 19.39 22.50 -11.77
C GLY A 428 19.30 23.55 -12.87
N GLU A 429 20.26 24.49 -12.95
CA GLU A 429 20.31 25.52 -14.00
C GLU A 429 20.40 24.92 -15.38
N LYS A 430 21.21 23.87 -15.54
CA LYS A 430 21.37 23.18 -16.82
C LYS A 430 20.05 22.56 -17.26
N SER A 431 19.30 21.92 -16.32
CA SER A 431 17.99 21.36 -16.63
C SER A 431 16.99 22.45 -17.06
N VAL A 432 16.89 23.56 -16.32
CA VAL A 432 16.05 24.70 -16.69
C VAL A 432 16.42 25.23 -18.08
N TRP A 433 17.71 25.49 -18.31
CA TRP A 433 18.18 25.97 -19.60
C TRP A 433 17.88 25.01 -20.76
N MET A 434 17.99 23.70 -20.54
CA MET A 434 17.67 22.69 -21.55
C MET A 434 16.18 22.68 -21.89
N VAL A 435 15.29 22.74 -20.89
CA VAL A 435 13.84 22.81 -21.10
C VAL A 435 13.47 24.11 -21.87
N MET A 436 14.01 25.26 -21.43
CA MET A 436 13.68 26.57 -21.99
C MET A 436 14.17 26.77 -23.44
N LYS A 437 14.99 25.90 -24.00
CA LYS A 437 15.28 25.87 -25.44
C LYS A 437 14.09 25.48 -26.30
N TYR A 438 13.11 24.79 -25.70
CA TYR A 438 11.99 24.23 -26.43
C TYR A 438 10.65 24.82 -25.99
N MET A 439 10.44 24.98 -24.67
CA MET A 439 9.20 25.51 -24.12
C MET A 439 9.46 26.43 -22.92
N ASP A 440 8.59 27.42 -22.73
CA ASP A 440 8.67 28.33 -21.60
C ASP A 440 8.29 27.62 -20.29
N LEU A 441 8.98 28.00 -19.20
CA LEU A 441 8.67 27.61 -17.85
C LEU A 441 8.09 28.80 -17.09
N THR A 442 7.14 28.54 -16.18
CA THR A 442 6.74 29.52 -15.17
C THR A 442 7.87 29.70 -14.15
N ASP A 443 7.87 30.81 -13.41
CA ASP A 443 8.83 31.03 -12.31
C ASP A 443 8.80 29.87 -11.30
N HIS A 444 7.61 29.37 -10.95
CA HIS A 444 7.44 28.26 -10.02
C HIS A 444 8.09 26.97 -10.52
N GLU A 445 7.93 26.65 -11.79
CA GLU A 445 8.54 25.47 -12.41
C GLU A 445 10.05 25.61 -12.54
N ALA A 446 10.52 26.77 -13.00
CA ALA A 446 11.94 27.04 -13.15
C ALA A 446 12.68 26.99 -11.80
N PHE A 447 12.11 27.60 -10.76
CA PHE A 447 12.68 27.53 -9.41
C PHE A 447 12.57 26.12 -8.78
N ALA A 448 11.50 25.37 -9.07
CA ALA A 448 11.38 23.99 -8.61
C ALA A 448 12.49 23.12 -9.23
N ILE A 449 12.66 23.15 -10.55
CA ILE A 449 13.73 22.42 -11.25
C ILE A 449 15.11 22.91 -10.79
N ARG A 450 15.29 24.23 -10.65
CA ARG A 450 16.58 24.83 -10.25
C ARG A 450 17.06 24.38 -8.88
N TYR A 451 16.16 24.29 -7.90
CA TYR A 451 16.49 24.04 -6.50
C TYR A 451 16.03 22.65 -5.98
N HIS A 452 15.75 21.70 -6.88
CA HIS A 452 15.30 20.37 -6.47
C HIS A 452 16.34 19.62 -5.60
N MET A 453 17.64 19.88 -5.77
CA MET A 453 18.71 19.32 -4.93
C MET A 453 18.69 19.85 -3.48
N GLY A 454 17.94 20.90 -3.20
CA GLY A 454 17.85 21.50 -1.87
C GLY A 454 19.21 21.91 -1.33
N PHE A 455 19.50 21.54 -0.06
CA PHE A 455 20.74 21.89 0.63
C PHE A 455 21.93 20.95 0.33
N SER A 456 21.76 19.96 -0.54
CA SER A 456 22.83 19.04 -0.93
C SER A 456 23.67 19.54 -2.10
N GLY A 457 23.29 20.66 -2.71
CA GLY A 457 24.02 21.32 -3.80
C GLY A 457 25.20 22.17 -3.29
N GLU A 458 25.99 22.70 -4.24
CA GLU A 458 27.11 23.63 -3.96
C GLU A 458 26.67 25.06 -3.63
N GLU A 459 25.38 25.28 -3.46
CA GLU A 459 24.78 26.60 -3.36
C GLU A 459 24.77 27.15 -1.94
N ASP A 460 24.73 28.49 -1.85
CA ASP A 460 24.54 29.18 -0.59
C ASP A 460 23.22 28.81 0.09
N ALA A 461 23.29 28.25 1.29
CA ALA A 461 22.14 27.78 2.05
C ALA A 461 21.06 28.85 2.30
N ARG A 462 21.43 30.13 2.35
CA ARG A 462 20.48 31.24 2.51
C ARG A 462 19.64 31.40 1.25
N THR A 463 20.27 31.33 0.10
CA THR A 463 19.60 31.43 -1.21
C THR A 463 18.65 30.26 -1.43
N VAL A 464 19.10 29.02 -1.12
CA VAL A 464 18.26 27.82 -1.16
C VAL A 464 17.04 27.98 -0.24
N GLY A 465 17.26 28.39 1.03
CA GLY A 465 16.17 28.58 1.97
C GLY A 465 15.14 29.62 1.51
N GLN A 466 15.58 30.71 0.88
CA GLN A 466 14.68 31.73 0.33
C GLN A 466 13.89 31.18 -0.88
N ALA A 467 14.52 30.41 -1.74
CA ALA A 467 13.85 29.78 -2.91
C ALA A 467 12.78 28.80 -2.45
N LEU A 468 13.10 27.90 -1.52
CA LEU A 468 12.15 26.91 -0.97
C LEU A 468 10.95 27.56 -0.26
N ALA A 469 11.20 28.67 0.46
CA ALA A 469 10.15 29.42 1.16
C ALA A 469 9.22 30.19 0.19
N LYS A 470 9.79 30.75 -0.90
CA LYS A 470 9.03 31.55 -1.86
C LYS A 470 8.32 30.68 -2.91
N PHE A 471 8.89 29.54 -3.24
CA PHE A 471 8.39 28.61 -4.25
C PHE A 471 8.16 27.22 -3.63
N PRO A 472 7.03 26.98 -2.96
CA PRO A 472 6.77 25.73 -2.25
C PRO A 472 6.86 24.46 -3.14
N LEU A 473 6.61 24.57 -4.45
CA LEU A 473 6.79 23.49 -5.41
C LEU A 473 8.26 23.01 -5.46
N ALA A 474 9.24 23.90 -5.25
CA ALA A 474 10.65 23.54 -5.17
C ALA A 474 10.93 22.64 -3.95
N PHE A 475 10.32 22.96 -2.81
CA PHE A 475 10.41 22.11 -1.63
C PHE A 475 9.72 20.75 -1.83
N ALA A 476 8.53 20.76 -2.44
CA ALA A 476 7.79 19.53 -2.73
C ALA A 476 8.56 18.61 -3.68
N LEU A 477 9.19 19.17 -4.72
CA LEU A 477 10.02 18.40 -5.65
C LEU A 477 11.29 17.84 -4.98
N ASN A 478 11.96 18.62 -4.13
CA ASN A 478 13.10 18.15 -3.36
C ASN A 478 12.76 16.97 -2.42
N VAL A 479 11.59 17.01 -1.77
CA VAL A 479 11.09 15.88 -0.96
C VAL A 479 10.82 14.65 -1.84
N ALA A 480 10.16 14.83 -2.99
CA ALA A 480 9.83 13.74 -3.90
C ALA A 480 11.07 13.08 -4.52
N ASP A 481 12.05 13.89 -4.92
CA ASP A 481 13.33 13.42 -5.43
C ASP A 481 14.12 12.65 -4.36
N SER A 482 14.19 13.19 -3.14
CA SER A 482 14.80 12.49 -2.00
C SER A 482 14.08 11.17 -1.69
N GLU A 483 12.75 11.13 -1.71
CA GLU A 483 11.96 9.92 -1.50
C GLU A 483 12.27 8.87 -2.59
N ALA A 484 12.29 9.27 -3.86
CA ALA A 484 12.64 8.40 -4.97
C ALA A 484 14.06 7.84 -4.84
N THR A 485 15.04 8.72 -4.62
CA THR A 485 16.45 8.39 -4.54
C THR A 485 16.78 7.43 -3.40
N TYR A 486 16.33 7.73 -2.18
CA TYR A 486 16.77 7.00 -0.97
C TYR A 486 15.88 5.82 -0.60
N PHE A 487 14.63 5.79 -1.04
CA PHE A 487 13.68 4.75 -0.63
C PHE A 487 13.17 3.85 -1.75
N LEU A 488 13.20 4.28 -3.02
CA LEU A 488 12.74 3.48 -4.14
C LEU A 488 13.88 2.91 -5.01
N GLU A 489 15.04 3.57 -5.04
CA GLU A 489 16.10 3.30 -6.01
C GLU A 489 17.42 2.79 -5.41
N THR A 490 17.54 2.76 -4.10
CA THR A 490 18.68 2.12 -3.44
C THR A 490 18.62 0.61 -3.66
N THR A 491 19.57 0.07 -4.42
CA THR A 491 19.86 -1.36 -4.42
C THR A 491 20.55 -1.69 -3.09
N PRO A 492 20.14 -2.74 -2.37
CA PRO A 492 20.79 -3.15 -1.14
C PRO A 492 22.25 -3.56 -1.33
#